data_c365663729e2c727342120a4e63859e0
#
_entry.id   c365663729e2c727342120a4e63859e0
#
_cell.length_a   1.000
_cell.length_b   1.000
_cell.length_c   1.000
_cell.angle_alpha   90.00
_cell.angle_beta   90.00
_cell.angle_gamma   90.00
#
_symmetry.space_group_name_H-M   'P 1'
#
loop_
_entity.id
_entity.type
_entity.pdbx_description
1 polymer ?
#
loop_
_entity_poly.entity_id
_entity_poly.type
_entity_poly.pdbx_seq_one_letter_code
_entity_poly.pdbx_strand_id
1 'polypeptide(L)'
;ESADYMVKRMMGARNLRMRAELLEFALGECRLSGLVMEFGVFRGESLRFIAKRIREDVFGFDSFEGLPEDWTSFQKQGRFTLNGVVPEFHENNIRICKGWFEQVLPDFLNTHAGPARFVHIDCDIYSSTKTVLNLLSSRIVKGTVIVFDEYLNYPSWREHEYRAFQEFVASHGLKYRYIGFASSHFSVAVVIE
;
A
#
# COMPACT_ATOMS: atom_id res chain seq x y z
N GLU A 1 -1.82 -1.89 -23.22
CA GLU A 1 -1.70 -0.61 -22.52
C GLU A 1 -0.77 -0.73 -21.30
N SER A 2 -1.03 -1.64 -20.33
CA SER A 2 -0.11 -1.87 -19.19
C SER A 2 1.28 -2.30 -19.66
N ALA A 3 1.39 -3.23 -20.60
CA ALA A 3 2.66 -3.66 -21.16
C ALA A 3 3.45 -2.51 -21.79
N ASP A 4 2.80 -1.63 -22.56
CA ASP A 4 3.46 -0.46 -23.14
C ASP A 4 3.97 0.51 -22.06
N TYR A 5 3.18 0.67 -20.98
CA TYR A 5 3.59 1.47 -19.84
C TYR A 5 4.82 0.88 -19.14
N MET A 6 4.80 -0.42 -18.89
CA MET A 6 5.92 -1.14 -18.26
C MET A 6 7.20 -1.02 -19.08
N VAL A 7 7.14 -1.25 -20.39
CA VAL A 7 8.28 -1.10 -21.28
C VAL A 7 8.83 0.33 -21.28
N LYS A 8 7.98 1.33 -21.21
CA LYS A 8 8.42 2.74 -21.23
C LYS A 8 8.92 3.27 -19.89
N ARG A 9 8.39 2.77 -18.78
CA ARG A 9 8.58 3.38 -17.45
C ARG A 9 9.24 2.49 -16.41
N MET A 10 9.24 1.15 -16.62
CA MET A 10 9.69 0.17 -15.63
C MET A 10 10.84 -0.71 -16.13
N MET A 11 11.59 -0.30 -17.17
CA MET A 11 12.67 -1.11 -17.76
C MET A 11 13.76 -1.55 -16.76
N GLY A 12 13.98 -0.77 -15.70
CA GLY A 12 14.94 -1.10 -14.64
C GLY A 12 14.33 -1.83 -13.45
N ALA A 13 13.00 -2.02 -13.42
CA ALA A 13 12.31 -2.69 -12.34
C ALA A 13 12.41 -4.22 -12.46
N ARG A 14 12.51 -4.89 -11.31
CA ARG A 14 12.59 -6.35 -11.26
C ARG A 14 11.23 -6.97 -11.60
N ASN A 15 11.20 -7.84 -12.59
CA ASN A 15 10.02 -8.66 -12.89
C ASN A 15 9.99 -9.85 -11.91
N LEU A 16 8.94 -9.91 -11.12
CA LEU A 16 8.64 -10.98 -10.17
C LEU A 16 7.33 -11.64 -10.60
N ARG A 17 7.15 -12.91 -10.28
CA ARG A 17 5.95 -13.62 -10.73
C ARG A 17 4.75 -13.31 -9.83
N MET A 18 4.93 -13.42 -8.52
CA MET A 18 3.86 -13.38 -7.55
C MET A 18 3.92 -12.13 -6.66
N ARG A 19 2.77 -11.70 -6.14
CA ARG A 19 2.63 -10.64 -5.13
C ARG A 19 3.55 -10.86 -3.92
N ALA A 20 3.58 -12.08 -3.38
CA ALA A 20 4.40 -12.41 -2.23
C ALA A 20 5.90 -12.21 -2.48
N GLU A 21 6.38 -12.56 -3.69
CA GLU A 21 7.78 -12.34 -4.09
C GLU A 21 8.09 -10.83 -4.18
N LEU A 22 7.12 -10.04 -4.66
CA LEU A 22 7.27 -8.59 -4.73
C LEU A 22 7.33 -7.95 -3.33
N LEU A 23 6.45 -8.35 -2.42
CA LEU A 23 6.47 -7.88 -1.03
C LEU A 23 7.80 -8.22 -0.34
N GLU A 24 8.29 -9.44 -0.49
CA GLU A 24 9.58 -9.88 0.07
C GLU A 24 10.75 -9.09 -0.51
N PHE A 25 10.79 -8.93 -1.81
CA PHE A 25 11.79 -8.13 -2.50
C PHE A 25 11.77 -6.67 -2.03
N ALA A 26 10.58 -6.05 -1.99
CA ALA A 26 10.41 -4.66 -1.58
C ALA A 26 10.81 -4.42 -0.11
N LEU A 27 10.50 -5.34 0.80
CA LEU A 27 10.99 -5.31 2.18
C LEU A 27 12.51 -5.35 2.24
N GLY A 28 13.16 -6.18 1.40
CA GLY A 28 14.62 -6.26 1.28
C GLY A 28 15.28 -5.00 0.74
N GLU A 29 14.56 -4.15 0.00
CA GLU A 29 15.04 -2.87 -0.52
C GLU A 29 14.95 -1.72 0.49
N CYS A 30 14.23 -1.90 1.61
CA CYS A 30 14.12 -0.88 2.65
C CYS A 30 15.46 -0.63 3.34
N ARG A 31 15.96 0.61 3.23
CA ARG A 31 17.21 1.06 3.88
C ARG A 31 16.97 2.00 5.05
N LEU A 32 15.76 2.55 5.17
CA LEU A 32 15.36 3.41 6.28
C LEU A 32 15.03 2.58 7.52
N SER A 33 15.18 3.20 8.68
CA SER A 33 14.46 2.81 9.91
C SER A 33 13.21 3.65 10.00
N GLY A 34 12.09 3.08 10.46
CA GLY A 34 10.83 3.80 10.55
C GLY A 34 9.61 2.89 10.57
N LEU A 35 8.46 3.47 10.30
CA LEU A 35 7.16 2.83 10.37
C LEU A 35 6.96 1.86 9.20
N VAL A 36 6.42 0.69 9.51
CA VAL A 36 5.97 -0.31 8.53
C VAL A 36 4.46 -0.40 8.62
N MET A 37 3.77 -0.07 7.53
CA MET A 37 2.32 0.15 7.53
C MET A 37 1.67 -0.57 6.35
N GLU A 38 0.46 -1.11 6.59
CA GLU A 38 -0.43 -1.66 5.56
C GLU A 38 -1.79 -0.98 5.65
N PHE A 39 -2.33 -0.55 4.53
CA PHE A 39 -3.63 0.09 4.38
C PHE A 39 -4.56 -0.79 3.54
N GLY A 40 -5.61 -1.30 4.17
CA GLY A 40 -6.41 -2.42 3.69
C GLY A 40 -5.83 -3.74 4.20
N VAL A 41 -6.45 -4.29 5.23
CA VAL A 41 -5.98 -5.52 5.91
C VAL A 41 -6.86 -6.70 5.56
N PHE A 42 -8.17 -6.49 5.50
CA PHE A 42 -9.16 -7.54 5.29
C PHE A 42 -8.92 -8.73 6.23
N ARG A 43 -8.55 -9.90 5.69
CA ARG A 43 -8.24 -11.11 6.49
C ARG A 43 -6.81 -11.17 7.01
N GLY A 44 -5.96 -10.22 6.64
CA GLY A 44 -4.60 -10.04 7.12
C GLY A 44 -3.56 -11.00 6.53
N GLU A 45 -3.77 -11.50 5.32
CA GLU A 45 -2.82 -12.43 4.69
C GLU A 45 -1.48 -11.74 4.41
N SER A 46 -1.50 -10.56 3.77
CA SER A 46 -0.33 -9.74 3.48
C SER A 46 0.30 -9.17 4.76
N LEU A 47 -0.52 -8.73 5.70
CA LEU A 47 -0.04 -8.22 6.99
C LEU A 47 0.78 -9.28 7.76
N ARG A 48 0.26 -10.51 7.84
CA ARG A 48 0.99 -11.65 8.45
C ARG A 48 2.26 -11.99 7.67
N PHE A 49 2.19 -11.92 6.33
CA PHE A 49 3.36 -12.17 5.50
C PHE A 49 4.48 -11.17 5.78
N ILE A 50 4.16 -9.89 5.91
CA ILE A 50 5.09 -8.81 6.25
C ILE A 50 5.63 -9.02 7.69
N ALA A 51 4.73 -9.23 8.65
CA ALA A 51 5.09 -9.37 10.07
C ALA A 51 6.07 -10.53 10.34
N LYS A 52 5.97 -11.63 9.59
CA LYS A 52 6.88 -12.78 9.70
C LYS A 52 8.30 -12.50 9.17
N ARG A 53 8.51 -11.41 8.42
CA ARG A 53 9.79 -11.07 7.77
C ARG A 53 10.54 -9.94 8.44
N ILE A 54 9.91 -9.26 9.37
CA ILE A 54 10.53 -8.16 10.12
C ILE A 54 10.33 -8.37 11.62
N ARG A 55 11.13 -7.70 12.42
CA ARG A 55 11.05 -7.78 13.90
C ARG A 55 10.28 -6.63 14.50
N GLU A 56 10.25 -5.51 13.80
CA GLU A 56 9.58 -4.29 14.21
C GLU A 56 8.06 -4.46 14.14
N ASP A 57 7.33 -3.59 14.85
CA ASP A 57 5.88 -3.57 14.76
C ASP A 57 5.41 -3.25 13.33
N VAL A 58 4.39 -3.97 12.88
CA VAL A 58 3.69 -3.74 11.62
C VAL A 58 2.29 -3.23 11.94
N PHE A 59 1.97 -2.05 11.45
CA PHE A 59 0.70 -1.40 11.70
C PHE A 59 -0.26 -1.64 10.53
N GLY A 60 -1.37 -2.31 10.80
CA GLY A 60 -2.43 -2.55 9.83
C GLY A 60 -3.62 -1.63 10.08
N PHE A 61 -4.04 -0.91 9.04
CA PHE A 61 -5.16 0.03 9.06
C PHE A 61 -6.33 -0.52 8.24
N ASP A 62 -7.49 -0.67 8.85
CA ASP A 62 -8.72 -1.11 8.17
C ASP A 62 -9.96 -0.77 9.01
N SER A 63 -11.05 -0.43 8.37
CA SER A 63 -12.35 -0.31 9.04
C SER A 63 -12.98 -1.68 9.31
N PHE A 64 -12.65 -2.68 8.50
CA PHE A 64 -13.30 -4.00 8.40
C PHE A 64 -14.77 -3.93 8.00
N GLU A 65 -15.21 -2.79 7.48
CA GLU A 65 -16.56 -2.55 6.97
C GLU A 65 -16.65 -2.65 5.44
N GLY A 66 -15.50 -2.91 4.80
CA GLY A 66 -15.35 -3.02 3.35
C GLY A 66 -15.16 -1.69 2.65
N LEU A 67 -15.24 -1.69 1.32
CA LEU A 67 -15.00 -0.50 0.50
C LEU A 67 -16.00 0.62 0.83
N PRO A 68 -15.56 1.88 1.00
CA PRO A 68 -16.44 3.00 1.28
C PRO A 68 -17.30 3.43 0.07
N GLU A 69 -16.90 3.03 -1.14
CA GLU A 69 -17.61 3.32 -2.41
C GLU A 69 -17.39 2.20 -3.43
N ASP A 70 -18.05 2.27 -4.57
CA ASP A 70 -17.87 1.32 -5.67
C ASP A 70 -16.45 1.46 -6.28
N TRP A 71 -15.75 0.35 -6.41
CA TRP A 71 -14.47 0.29 -7.13
C TRP A 71 -14.66 0.09 -8.63
N THR A 72 -15.44 -0.91 -8.99
CA THR A 72 -15.76 -1.25 -10.38
C THR A 72 -17.25 -1.55 -10.52
N SER A 73 -17.72 -1.80 -11.76
CA SER A 73 -19.09 -2.26 -11.97
C SER A 73 -19.47 -3.53 -11.21
N PHE A 74 -18.47 -4.37 -10.86
CA PHE A 74 -18.64 -5.66 -10.19
C PHE A 74 -18.18 -5.64 -8.72
N GLN A 75 -17.32 -4.71 -8.34
CA GLN A 75 -16.80 -4.55 -6.97
C GLN A 75 -17.50 -3.34 -6.32
N LYS A 76 -18.56 -3.63 -5.58
CA LYS A 76 -19.43 -2.61 -5.01
C LYS A 76 -19.02 -2.18 -3.61
N GLN A 77 -19.53 -1.03 -3.18
CA GLN A 77 -19.44 -0.58 -1.80
C GLN A 77 -19.76 -1.72 -0.82
N GLY A 78 -19.02 -1.82 0.29
CA GLY A 78 -19.12 -2.90 1.25
C GLY A 78 -18.41 -4.19 0.84
N ARG A 79 -17.83 -4.28 -0.35
CA ARG A 79 -16.97 -5.41 -0.72
C ARG A 79 -15.80 -5.52 0.26
N PHE A 80 -15.35 -6.72 0.55
CA PHE A 80 -14.31 -7.05 1.54
C PHE A 80 -14.69 -6.76 3.00
N THR A 81 -15.98 -6.58 3.29
CA THR A 81 -16.44 -6.41 4.68
C THR A 81 -16.22 -7.67 5.50
N LEU A 82 -15.84 -7.48 6.76
CA LEU A 82 -15.89 -8.46 7.83
C LEU A 82 -16.91 -8.03 8.90
N ASN A 83 -17.89 -7.18 8.53
CA ASN A 83 -18.89 -6.61 9.44
C ASN A 83 -18.25 -5.90 10.67
N GLY A 84 -17.15 -5.22 10.45
CA GLY A 84 -16.39 -4.55 11.50
C GLY A 84 -15.63 -5.48 12.45
N VAL A 85 -15.56 -6.76 12.17
CA VAL A 85 -14.86 -7.73 13.03
C VAL A 85 -13.39 -7.80 12.65
N VAL A 86 -12.52 -7.52 13.61
CA VAL A 86 -11.07 -7.64 13.45
C VAL A 86 -10.68 -9.13 13.45
N PRO A 87 -9.94 -9.63 12.45
CA PRO A 87 -9.41 -10.99 12.47
C PRO A 87 -8.46 -11.22 13.66
N GLU A 88 -8.37 -12.44 14.11
CA GLU A 88 -7.40 -12.82 15.14
C GLU A 88 -5.99 -12.91 14.54
N PHE A 89 -5.01 -12.29 15.20
CA PHE A 89 -3.61 -12.33 14.84
C PHE A 89 -2.79 -12.96 15.97
N HIS A 90 -1.91 -13.89 15.62
CA HIS A 90 -1.02 -14.57 16.57
C HIS A 90 0.43 -14.03 16.50
N GLU A 91 0.72 -13.20 15.52
CA GLU A 91 2.00 -12.53 15.36
C GLU A 91 2.15 -11.40 16.39
N ASN A 92 3.17 -11.50 17.25
CA ASN A 92 3.36 -10.58 18.39
C ASN A 92 3.67 -9.12 17.99
N ASN A 93 4.07 -8.91 16.74
CA ASN A 93 4.44 -7.60 16.18
C ASN A 93 3.37 -7.00 15.26
N ILE A 94 2.16 -7.55 15.19
CA ILE A 94 1.04 -6.93 14.48
C ILE A 94 0.29 -5.98 15.44
N ARG A 95 0.02 -4.77 14.94
CA ARG A 95 -0.78 -3.74 15.63
C ARG A 95 -1.89 -3.27 14.71
N ILE A 96 -3.14 -3.50 15.10
CA ILE A 96 -4.31 -3.10 14.30
C ILE A 96 -4.82 -1.73 14.74
N CYS A 97 -4.93 -0.84 13.78
CA CYS A 97 -5.57 0.47 13.88
C CYS A 97 -6.94 0.39 13.18
N LYS A 98 -7.97 -0.02 13.94
CA LYS A 98 -9.31 -0.19 13.39
C LYS A 98 -10.01 1.14 13.21
N GLY A 99 -10.50 1.40 12.01
CA GLY A 99 -11.32 2.57 11.64
C GLY A 99 -11.04 3.03 10.22
N TRP A 100 -11.79 4.05 9.78
CA TRP A 100 -11.53 4.71 8.50
C TRP A 100 -10.23 5.51 8.56
N PHE A 101 -9.45 5.52 7.47
CA PHE A 101 -8.10 6.11 7.44
C PHE A 101 -8.07 7.56 7.91
N GLU A 102 -9.02 8.38 7.45
CA GLU A 102 -9.14 9.79 7.82
C GLU A 102 -9.42 10.01 9.31
N GLN A 103 -9.95 9.01 10.00
CA GLN A 103 -10.26 9.08 11.43
C GLN A 103 -9.10 8.63 12.30
N VAL A 104 -8.44 7.52 11.93
CA VAL A 104 -7.45 6.87 12.81
C VAL A 104 -6.01 7.28 12.52
N LEU A 105 -5.68 7.61 11.27
CA LEU A 105 -4.29 7.90 10.89
C LEU A 105 -3.74 9.20 11.48
N PRO A 106 -4.50 10.31 11.62
CA PRO A 106 -4.01 11.52 12.27
C PRO A 106 -3.54 11.28 13.72
N ASP A 107 -4.33 10.60 14.53
CA ASP A 107 -3.99 10.29 15.93
C ASP A 107 -2.82 9.32 16.02
N PHE A 108 -2.76 8.34 15.12
CA PHE A 108 -1.62 7.44 15.02
C PHE A 108 -0.32 8.21 14.73
N LEU A 109 -0.33 9.13 13.77
CA LEU A 109 0.85 9.93 13.40
C LEU A 109 1.28 10.91 14.49
N ASN A 110 0.37 11.34 15.37
CA ASN A 110 0.71 12.17 16.52
C ASN A 110 1.44 11.38 17.62
N THR A 111 1.20 10.08 17.71
CA THR A 111 1.76 9.21 18.77
C THR A 111 2.94 8.37 18.29
N HIS A 112 3.13 8.20 16.96
CA HIS A 112 4.19 7.40 16.37
C HIS A 112 5.12 8.27 15.52
N ALA A 113 6.34 8.45 15.99
CA ALA A 113 7.35 9.26 15.31
C ALA A 113 8.10 8.45 14.23
N GLY A 114 8.81 9.18 13.35
CA GLY A 114 9.68 8.59 12.33
C GLY A 114 9.09 8.60 10.91
N PRO A 115 9.93 8.35 9.91
CA PRO A 115 9.50 8.27 8.52
C PRO A 115 8.73 6.99 8.24
N ALA A 116 7.95 6.98 7.16
CA ALA A 116 7.42 5.78 6.58
C ALA A 116 8.57 4.99 5.91
N ARG A 117 8.97 3.87 6.50
CA ARG A 117 10.00 2.98 5.94
C ARG A 117 9.43 2.15 4.81
N PHE A 118 8.27 1.53 5.06
CA PHE A 118 7.57 0.67 4.13
C PHE A 118 6.07 0.91 4.24
N VAL A 119 5.42 1.08 3.10
CA VAL A 119 3.97 1.27 3.01
C VAL A 119 3.42 0.28 1.99
N HIS A 120 2.51 -0.58 2.43
CA HIS A 120 1.71 -1.42 1.54
C HIS A 120 0.32 -0.80 1.40
N ILE A 121 -0.05 -0.42 0.20
CA ILE A 121 -1.36 0.13 -0.15
C ILE A 121 -2.14 -0.98 -0.84
N ASP A 122 -3.18 -1.45 -0.19
CA ASP A 122 -4.07 -2.55 -0.58
C ASP A 122 -5.52 -2.11 -0.26
N CYS A 123 -5.88 -0.92 -0.74
CA CYS A 123 -7.18 -0.30 -0.45
C CYS A 123 -7.97 0.04 -1.72
N ASP A 124 -7.53 -0.50 -2.86
CA ASP A 124 -8.22 -0.62 -4.15
C ASP A 124 -8.56 0.70 -4.84
N ILE A 125 -9.19 1.65 -4.16
CA ILE A 125 -9.85 2.80 -4.76
C ILE A 125 -9.03 4.09 -4.65
N TYR A 126 -9.29 5.00 -5.59
CA TYR A 126 -8.61 6.29 -5.67
C TYR A 126 -8.76 7.13 -4.39
N SER A 127 -9.97 7.24 -3.84
CA SER A 127 -10.26 8.09 -2.68
C SER A 127 -9.49 7.63 -1.44
N SER A 128 -9.49 6.33 -1.16
CA SER A 128 -8.75 5.72 -0.05
C SER A 128 -7.25 5.91 -0.19
N THR A 129 -6.69 5.58 -1.36
CA THR A 129 -5.26 5.76 -1.64
C THR A 129 -4.83 7.22 -1.52
N LYS A 130 -5.63 8.14 -2.08
CA LYS A 130 -5.36 9.59 -1.97
C LYS A 130 -5.37 10.08 -0.53
N THR A 131 -6.33 9.61 0.27
CA THR A 131 -6.40 9.93 1.71
C THR A 131 -5.14 9.48 2.43
N VAL A 132 -4.73 8.21 2.24
CA VAL A 132 -3.51 7.65 2.85
C VAL A 132 -2.27 8.45 2.46
N LEU A 133 -2.04 8.66 1.16
CA LEU A 133 -0.85 9.37 0.67
C LEU A 133 -0.78 10.81 1.19
N ASN A 134 -1.91 11.53 1.22
CA ASN A 134 -1.95 12.91 1.71
C ASN A 134 -1.66 12.98 3.22
N LEU A 135 -2.24 12.10 4.02
CA LEU A 135 -2.00 12.07 5.46
C LEU A 135 -0.56 11.66 5.79
N LEU A 136 0.03 10.76 4.99
CA LEU A 136 1.42 10.33 5.15
C LEU A 136 2.44 11.30 4.52
N SER A 137 2.02 12.40 3.90
CA SER A 137 2.90 13.24 3.07
C SER A 137 4.19 13.68 3.78
N SER A 138 4.09 14.06 5.06
CA SER A 138 5.25 14.46 5.88
C SER A 138 6.13 13.27 6.33
N ARG A 139 5.67 12.04 6.16
CA ARG A 139 6.38 10.81 6.55
C ARG A 139 6.97 10.07 5.35
N ILE A 140 6.47 10.35 4.14
CA ILE A 140 7.00 9.81 2.88
C ILE A 140 8.22 10.65 2.50
N VAL A 141 9.40 10.08 2.65
CA VAL A 141 10.69 10.75 2.45
C VAL A 141 11.57 9.94 1.50
N LYS A 142 12.70 10.50 1.09
CA LYS A 142 13.71 9.77 0.32
C LYS A 142 14.05 8.44 0.99
N GLY A 143 13.94 7.35 0.24
CA GLY A 143 14.17 5.97 0.72
C GLY A 143 12.91 5.24 1.21
N THR A 144 11.75 5.92 1.32
CA THR A 144 10.46 5.25 1.56
C THR A 144 10.16 4.29 0.41
N VAL A 145 9.84 3.04 0.75
CA VAL A 145 9.38 2.02 -0.19
C VAL A 145 7.86 1.91 -0.09
N ILE A 146 7.17 2.00 -1.24
CA ILE A 146 5.72 1.86 -1.32
C ILE A 146 5.40 0.69 -2.26
N VAL A 147 4.57 -0.23 -1.81
CA VAL A 147 3.99 -1.29 -2.65
C VAL A 147 2.51 -0.99 -2.82
N PHE A 148 2.06 -0.94 -4.05
CA PHE A 148 0.66 -0.83 -4.45
C PHE A 148 0.18 -2.19 -4.89
N ASP A 149 -0.99 -2.63 -4.42
CA ASP A 149 -1.53 -3.93 -4.77
C ASP A 149 -2.29 -3.92 -6.09
N GLU A 150 -3.01 -2.84 -6.40
CA GLU A 150 -3.81 -2.66 -7.61
C GLU A 150 -3.32 -1.49 -8.47
N TYR A 151 -2.09 -1.58 -8.99
CA TYR A 151 -1.48 -0.47 -9.73
C TYR A 151 -1.67 -0.54 -11.25
N LEU A 152 -1.65 -1.75 -11.84
CA LEU A 152 -1.74 -1.96 -13.28
C LEU A 152 -2.34 -3.34 -13.63
N ASN A 153 -2.46 -3.67 -14.94
CA ASN A 153 -2.92 -4.97 -15.46
C ASN A 153 -4.40 -5.30 -15.29
N TYR A 154 -5.25 -4.34 -14.94
CA TYR A 154 -6.71 -4.51 -14.90
C TYR A 154 -7.42 -3.34 -15.62
N PRO A 155 -8.71 -3.49 -16.01
CA PRO A 155 -9.46 -2.39 -16.61
C PRO A 155 -9.53 -1.17 -15.68
N SER A 156 -9.42 0.03 -16.22
CA SER A 156 -9.44 1.31 -15.47
C SER A 156 -8.32 1.51 -14.43
N TRP A 157 -7.24 0.72 -14.44
CA TRP A 157 -6.13 0.83 -13.48
C TRP A 157 -5.56 2.26 -13.34
N ARG A 158 -5.69 3.09 -14.41
CA ARG A 158 -5.21 4.48 -14.38
C ARG A 158 -6.06 5.41 -13.51
N GLU A 159 -7.22 4.98 -13.05
CA GLU A 159 -8.18 5.82 -12.33
C GLU A 159 -8.13 5.65 -10.82
N HIS A 160 -7.39 4.65 -10.32
CA HIS A 160 -7.35 4.28 -8.91
C HIS A 160 -5.99 4.58 -8.27
N GLU A 161 -5.30 3.59 -7.71
CA GLU A 161 -4.03 3.77 -6.99
C GLU A 161 -2.96 4.46 -7.83
N TYR A 162 -2.86 4.09 -9.11
CA TYR A 162 -1.96 4.75 -10.05
C TYR A 162 -2.21 6.26 -10.10
N ARG A 163 -3.45 6.68 -10.30
CA ARG A 163 -3.82 8.10 -10.40
C ARG A 163 -3.50 8.84 -9.10
N ALA A 164 -3.92 8.27 -7.96
CA ALA A 164 -3.66 8.87 -6.67
C ALA A 164 -2.17 9.08 -6.43
N PHE A 165 -1.33 8.10 -6.78
CA PHE A 165 0.12 8.22 -6.65
C PHE A 165 0.74 9.24 -7.62
N GLN A 166 0.32 9.26 -8.90
CA GLN A 166 0.83 10.24 -9.86
C GLN A 166 0.49 11.69 -9.45
N GLU A 167 -0.73 11.93 -8.99
CA GLU A 167 -1.16 13.23 -8.46
C GLU A 167 -0.35 13.62 -7.21
N PHE A 168 -0.14 12.68 -6.30
CA PHE A 168 0.63 12.89 -5.08
C PHE A 168 2.08 13.29 -5.36
N VAL A 169 2.80 12.52 -6.18
CA VAL A 169 4.21 12.83 -6.48
C VAL A 169 4.35 14.14 -7.24
N ALA A 170 3.42 14.46 -8.13
CA ALA A 170 3.42 15.73 -8.86
C ALA A 170 3.19 16.93 -7.93
N SER A 171 2.20 16.83 -7.02
CA SER A 171 1.85 17.93 -6.10
C SER A 171 2.92 18.20 -5.05
N HIS A 172 3.71 17.19 -4.66
CA HIS A 172 4.78 17.33 -3.68
C HIS A 172 6.19 17.44 -4.29
N GLY A 173 6.29 17.46 -5.63
CA GLY A 173 7.58 17.54 -6.33
C GLY A 173 8.51 16.35 -6.05
N LEU A 174 7.93 15.18 -5.72
CA LEU A 174 8.71 14.01 -5.37
C LEU A 174 9.22 13.30 -6.63
N LYS A 175 10.42 12.73 -6.52
CA LYS A 175 10.97 11.80 -7.49
C LYS A 175 10.87 10.39 -6.95
N TYR A 176 10.67 9.44 -7.85
CA TYR A 176 10.60 8.03 -7.50
C TYR A 176 11.11 7.17 -8.65
N ARG A 177 11.46 5.93 -8.36
CA ARG A 177 11.70 4.91 -9.38
C ARG A 177 10.93 3.62 -9.07
N TYR A 178 10.51 2.94 -10.10
CA TYR A 178 9.99 1.59 -9.99
C TYR A 178 11.12 0.62 -9.65
N ILE A 179 10.94 -0.19 -8.61
CA ILE A 179 11.92 -1.19 -8.19
C ILE A 179 11.51 -2.61 -8.55
N GLY A 180 10.20 -2.88 -8.64
CA GLY A 180 9.69 -4.18 -9.02
C GLY A 180 8.21 -4.15 -9.40
N PHE A 181 7.76 -5.21 -10.05
CA PHE A 181 6.35 -5.47 -10.34
C PHE A 181 6.07 -6.97 -10.35
N ALA A 182 4.83 -7.37 -10.06
CA ALA A 182 4.39 -8.75 -10.11
C ALA A 182 3.66 -9.04 -11.43
N SER A 183 4.28 -9.85 -12.31
CA SER A 183 3.74 -10.08 -13.68
C SER A 183 2.44 -10.89 -13.72
N SER A 184 2.15 -11.70 -12.68
CA SER A 184 0.90 -12.45 -12.54
C SER A 184 -0.09 -11.78 -11.58
N HIS A 185 0.15 -10.51 -11.24
CA HIS A 185 -0.69 -9.71 -10.35
C HIS A 185 -0.73 -8.25 -10.82
N PHE A 186 -1.40 -7.40 -10.07
CA PHE A 186 -1.54 -5.97 -10.37
C PHE A 186 -0.49 -5.10 -9.67
N SER A 187 0.30 -5.71 -8.80
CA SER A 187 1.12 -5.04 -7.80
C SER A 187 2.43 -4.47 -8.37
N VAL A 188 2.80 -3.31 -7.84
CA VAL A 188 4.03 -2.58 -8.20
C VAL A 188 4.70 -2.03 -6.95
N ALA A 189 6.03 -2.05 -6.92
CA ALA A 189 6.84 -1.45 -5.88
C ALA A 189 7.65 -0.26 -6.40
N VAL A 190 7.67 0.82 -5.63
CA VAL A 190 8.45 2.05 -5.89
C VAL A 190 9.32 2.42 -4.70
N VAL A 191 10.39 3.17 -4.94
CA VAL A 191 11.16 3.86 -3.90
C VAL A 191 11.21 5.34 -4.20
N ILE A 192 11.03 6.17 -3.16
CA ILE A 192 11.13 7.63 -3.24
C ILE A 192 12.60 8.05 -3.25
N GLU A 193 12.98 9.02 -4.13
CA GLU A 193 14.36 9.47 -4.37
C GLU A 193 14.66 10.87 -3.81
#